data_589671afd516447a58f6abace89da218
#
_entry.id   589671afd516447a58f6abace89da218
#
_cell.length_a   1.000
_cell.length_b   1.000
_cell.length_c   1.000
_cell.angle_alpha   90.00
_cell.angle_beta   90.00
_cell.angle_gamma   90.00
#
_symmetry.space_group_name_H-M   'P 1'
#
loop_
_entity.id
_entity.type
_entity.pdbx_description
1 polymer ?
#
loop_
_entity_poly.entity_id
_entity_poly.type
_entity_poly.pdbx_seq_one_letter_code
_entity_poly.pdbx_strand_id
1 'polypeptide(L)'
;MFDFFIRLYNGFFAGLERASHGWLIGLAGRFVFASVLLFYFWNSALTKIGPGVLGFLHPSDGAFAQILPSMMEAVSYDTSKLAFFPYHVIVIAGTWAEFILPALITIGLFTRAASLGMIGFIAVMSYVDVYQLGADATAIGAMFDGNPSSMIADQRLLWGFLLLVLTIYGPGRFSVDWVLRRALARRARYY
;
A
#
# COMPACT_ATOMS: atom_id res chain seq x y z
N MET A 1 -32.50 27.39 24.53
CA MET A 1 -32.39 25.91 24.49
C MET A 1 -31.55 25.41 23.31
N PHE A 2 -31.85 25.86 22.09
CA PHE A 2 -31.12 25.45 20.89
C PHE A 2 -29.62 25.76 20.95
N ASP A 3 -29.22 26.96 21.39
CA ASP A 3 -27.80 27.36 21.54
C ASP A 3 -27.03 26.53 22.60
N PHE A 4 -27.72 25.99 23.58
CA PHE A 4 -27.10 25.08 24.55
C PHE A 4 -26.69 23.76 23.89
N PHE A 5 -27.57 23.19 23.09
CA PHE A 5 -27.28 21.93 22.38
C PHE A 5 -26.16 22.13 21.32
N ILE A 6 -26.17 23.26 20.61
CA ILE A 6 -25.08 23.59 19.65
C ILE A 6 -23.74 23.71 20.38
N ARG A 7 -23.69 24.42 21.52
CA ARG A 7 -22.45 24.53 22.31
C ARG A 7 -21.97 23.20 22.86
N LEU A 8 -22.87 22.34 23.34
CA LEU A 8 -22.55 21.02 23.83
C LEU A 8 -21.98 20.15 22.69
N TYR A 9 -22.65 20.13 21.54
CA TYR A 9 -22.20 19.43 20.33
C TYR A 9 -20.82 19.90 19.91
N ASN A 10 -20.62 21.20 19.69
CA ASN A 10 -19.35 21.75 19.28
C ASN A 10 -18.23 21.53 20.30
N GLY A 11 -18.56 21.61 21.60
CA GLY A 11 -17.62 21.36 22.69
C GLY A 11 -17.15 19.91 22.74
N PHE A 12 -18.07 18.95 22.53
CA PHE A 12 -17.77 17.53 22.48
C PHE A 12 -16.84 17.19 21.29
N PHE A 13 -17.20 17.63 20.07
CA PHE A 13 -16.39 17.33 18.89
C PHE A 13 -15.04 18.06 18.89
N ALA A 14 -14.97 19.30 19.37
CA ALA A 14 -13.70 20.00 19.57
C ALA A 14 -12.82 19.33 20.63
N GLY A 15 -13.41 18.72 21.66
CA GLY A 15 -12.70 17.88 22.64
C GLY A 15 -12.14 16.61 22.00
N LEU A 16 -12.95 15.91 21.23
CA LEU A 16 -12.57 14.70 20.50
C LEU A 16 -11.44 14.98 19.50
N GLU A 17 -11.56 16.06 18.70
CA GLU A 17 -10.54 16.48 17.76
C GLU A 17 -9.22 16.79 18.45
N ARG A 18 -9.23 17.53 19.55
CA ARG A 18 -8.02 17.84 20.35
C ARG A 18 -7.38 16.57 20.94
N ALA A 19 -8.19 15.66 21.46
CA ALA A 19 -7.70 14.41 22.05
C ALA A 19 -7.08 13.47 21.00
N SER A 20 -7.65 13.44 19.79
CA SER A 20 -7.19 12.57 18.69
C SER A 20 -6.10 13.19 17.79
N HIS A 21 -5.90 14.51 17.92
CA HIS A 21 -5.02 15.27 17.05
C HIS A 21 -3.58 14.74 17.00
N GLY A 22 -3.10 14.49 15.79
CA GLY A 22 -1.71 14.14 15.48
C GLY A 22 -1.28 12.71 15.84
N TRP A 23 -2.20 11.85 16.33
CA TRP A 23 -1.84 10.46 16.64
C TRP A 23 -2.87 9.42 16.17
N LEU A 24 -4.17 9.67 16.38
CA LEU A 24 -5.20 8.64 16.19
C LEU A 24 -5.33 8.22 14.74
N ILE A 25 -5.47 9.16 13.81
CA ILE A 25 -5.70 8.86 12.39
C ILE A 25 -4.52 8.08 11.81
N GLY A 26 -3.27 8.51 12.08
CA GLY A 26 -2.09 7.81 11.57
C GLY A 26 -1.91 6.42 12.20
N LEU A 27 -2.17 6.27 13.50
CA LEU A 27 -2.08 4.98 14.18
C LEU A 27 -3.20 4.04 13.70
N ALA A 28 -4.44 4.51 13.66
CA ALA A 28 -5.58 3.72 13.20
C ALA A 28 -5.43 3.32 11.73
N GLY A 29 -5.00 4.24 10.87
CA GLY A 29 -4.74 3.93 9.45
C GLY A 29 -3.69 2.83 9.27
N ARG A 30 -2.57 2.89 10.01
CA ARG A 30 -1.54 1.84 9.97
C ARG A 30 -2.04 0.51 10.55
N PHE A 31 -2.85 0.57 11.60
CA PHE A 31 -3.47 -0.63 12.18
C PHE A 31 -4.40 -1.31 11.18
N VAL A 32 -5.29 -0.56 10.53
CA VAL A 32 -6.18 -1.09 9.48
C VAL A 32 -5.37 -1.64 8.32
N PHE A 33 -4.35 -0.90 7.86
CA PHE A 33 -3.45 -1.35 6.80
C PHE A 33 -2.78 -2.69 7.16
N ALA A 34 -2.19 -2.79 8.35
CA ALA A 34 -1.52 -4.01 8.80
C ALA A 34 -2.50 -5.20 8.93
N SER A 35 -3.70 -4.93 9.43
CA SER A 35 -4.71 -5.97 9.65
C SER A 35 -5.26 -6.56 8.34
N VAL A 36 -5.35 -5.76 7.27
CA VAL A 36 -5.99 -6.16 6.01
C VAL A 36 -4.97 -6.43 4.91
N LEU A 37 -3.94 -5.60 4.77
CA LEU A 37 -3.10 -5.57 3.58
C LEU A 37 -1.68 -6.09 3.78
N LEU A 38 -1.10 -6.04 4.98
CA LEU A 38 0.28 -6.48 5.20
C LEU A 38 0.47 -7.93 4.73
N PHE A 39 -0.32 -8.85 5.25
CA PHE A 39 -0.20 -10.26 4.89
C PHE A 39 -0.73 -10.57 3.50
N TYR A 40 -1.69 -9.80 2.99
CA TYR A 40 -2.14 -9.91 1.61
C TYR A 40 -0.97 -9.71 0.64
N PHE A 41 -0.21 -8.62 0.78
CA PHE A 41 0.94 -8.34 -0.08
C PHE A 41 2.12 -9.26 0.21
N TRP A 42 2.40 -9.60 1.45
CA TRP A 42 3.48 -10.52 1.79
C TRP A 42 3.23 -11.92 1.25
N ASN A 43 2.02 -12.44 1.37
CA ASN A 43 1.69 -13.74 0.77
C ASN A 43 1.81 -13.71 -0.75
N SER A 44 1.38 -12.62 -1.40
CA SER A 44 1.57 -12.40 -2.83
C SER A 44 3.06 -12.39 -3.20
N ALA A 45 3.87 -11.63 -2.47
CA ALA A 45 5.31 -11.56 -2.69
C ALA A 45 6.02 -12.91 -2.52
N LEU A 46 5.62 -13.71 -1.53
CA LEU A 46 6.17 -15.05 -1.29
C LEU A 46 5.96 -15.98 -2.48
N THR A 47 4.87 -15.86 -3.22
CA THR A 47 4.65 -16.67 -4.44
C THR A 47 5.58 -16.28 -5.60
N LYS A 48 6.20 -15.12 -5.52
CA LYS A 48 7.07 -14.56 -6.55
C LYS A 48 8.55 -14.82 -6.33
N ILE A 49 8.91 -15.30 -5.14
CA ILE A 49 10.31 -15.65 -4.82
C ILE A 49 10.67 -16.96 -5.53
N GLY A 50 11.82 -16.97 -6.20
CA GLY A 50 12.37 -18.18 -6.80
C GLY A 50 12.96 -19.14 -5.75
N PRO A 51 13.37 -20.33 -6.17
CA PRO A 51 13.90 -21.35 -5.26
C PRO A 51 15.27 -20.98 -4.66
N GLY A 52 15.52 -21.45 -3.45
CA GLY A 52 16.81 -21.33 -2.76
C GLY A 52 17.00 -20.02 -2.01
N VAL A 53 18.17 -19.90 -1.35
CA VAL A 53 18.49 -18.77 -0.46
C VAL A 53 18.56 -17.42 -1.18
N LEU A 54 18.91 -17.40 -2.46
CA LEU A 54 18.95 -16.22 -3.30
C LEU A 54 17.68 -16.00 -4.14
N GLY A 55 16.62 -16.76 -3.88
CA GLY A 55 15.36 -16.68 -4.62
C GLY A 55 14.73 -15.29 -4.63
N PHE A 56 15.03 -14.46 -3.64
CA PHE A 56 14.60 -13.06 -3.58
C PHE A 56 15.27 -12.16 -4.66
N LEU A 57 16.42 -12.56 -5.23
CA LEU A 57 17.07 -11.89 -6.36
C LEU A 57 16.72 -12.51 -7.71
N HIS A 58 16.16 -13.72 -7.68
CA HIS A 58 15.78 -14.47 -8.87
C HIS A 58 14.29 -14.83 -8.77
N PRO A 59 13.40 -13.92 -9.22
CA PRO A 59 11.96 -14.16 -9.19
C PRO A 59 11.58 -15.44 -9.94
N SER A 60 10.51 -16.09 -9.50
CA SER A 60 9.94 -17.27 -10.16
C SER A 60 9.35 -16.92 -11.54
N ASP A 61 9.24 -17.89 -12.44
CA ASP A 61 8.56 -17.69 -13.74
C ASP A 61 7.12 -17.20 -13.55
N GLY A 62 6.45 -17.63 -12.48
CA GLY A 62 5.14 -17.14 -12.08
C GLY A 62 5.11 -15.64 -11.77
N ALA A 63 6.20 -15.09 -11.23
CA ALA A 63 6.31 -13.64 -10.99
C ALA A 63 6.33 -12.85 -12.31
N PHE A 64 7.07 -13.35 -13.31
CA PHE A 64 7.09 -12.74 -14.63
C PHE A 64 5.72 -12.80 -15.30
N ALA A 65 5.04 -13.96 -15.22
CA ALA A 65 3.70 -14.11 -15.79
C ALA A 65 2.64 -13.20 -15.12
N GLN A 66 2.78 -12.91 -13.82
CA GLN A 66 1.87 -12.01 -13.11
C GLN A 66 2.17 -10.52 -13.35
N ILE A 67 3.43 -10.14 -13.49
CA ILE A 67 3.85 -8.73 -13.60
C ILE A 67 3.93 -8.27 -15.06
N LEU A 68 4.35 -9.16 -15.96
CA LEU A 68 4.57 -8.88 -17.38
C LEU A 68 3.89 -9.93 -18.29
N PRO A 69 2.57 -10.16 -18.14
CA PRO A 69 1.91 -11.28 -18.84
C PRO A 69 2.07 -11.20 -20.35
N SER A 70 1.86 -10.05 -20.98
CA SER A 70 2.01 -9.89 -22.44
C SER A 70 3.43 -10.18 -22.93
N MET A 71 4.45 -9.86 -22.14
CA MET A 71 5.84 -10.18 -22.49
C MET A 71 6.12 -11.67 -22.38
N MET A 72 5.55 -12.32 -21.36
CA MET A 72 5.69 -13.78 -21.17
C MET A 72 5.01 -14.55 -22.29
N GLU A 73 3.84 -14.13 -22.74
CA GLU A 73 3.18 -14.70 -23.92
C GLU A 73 4.05 -14.55 -25.17
N ALA A 74 4.62 -13.37 -25.41
CA ALA A 74 5.46 -13.10 -26.58
C ALA A 74 6.72 -13.99 -26.65
N VAL A 75 7.26 -14.42 -25.51
CA VAL A 75 8.42 -15.31 -25.43
C VAL A 75 8.06 -16.78 -25.15
N SER A 76 6.75 -17.13 -25.25
CA SER A 76 6.25 -18.48 -24.99
C SER A 76 6.61 -18.98 -23.58
N TYR A 77 6.53 -18.10 -22.58
CA TYR A 77 6.82 -18.34 -21.15
C TYR A 77 8.27 -18.75 -20.86
N ASP A 78 9.21 -18.42 -21.74
CA ASP A 78 10.63 -18.65 -21.54
C ASP A 78 11.34 -17.38 -21.07
N THR A 79 11.51 -17.25 -19.75
CA THR A 79 12.11 -16.08 -19.11
C THR A 79 13.55 -15.81 -19.55
N SER A 80 14.27 -16.83 -20.05
CA SER A 80 15.65 -16.69 -20.53
C SER A 80 15.76 -15.80 -21.79
N LYS A 81 14.67 -15.65 -22.54
CA LYS A 81 14.57 -14.79 -23.73
C LYS A 81 14.30 -13.33 -23.40
N LEU A 82 13.95 -13.01 -22.16
CA LEU A 82 13.72 -11.63 -21.73
C LEU A 82 15.05 -10.95 -21.41
N ALA A 83 15.26 -9.74 -21.93
CA ALA A 83 16.40 -8.93 -21.56
C ALA A 83 16.39 -8.62 -20.05
N PHE A 84 17.60 -8.67 -19.43
CA PHE A 84 17.70 -8.36 -18.00
C PHE A 84 17.14 -6.95 -17.69
N PHE A 85 17.53 -5.94 -18.45
CA PHE A 85 16.94 -4.61 -18.40
C PHE A 85 16.04 -4.39 -19.62
N PRO A 86 14.79 -3.96 -19.45
CA PRO A 86 14.14 -3.57 -18.18
C PRO A 86 13.40 -4.71 -17.46
N TYR A 87 13.16 -5.87 -18.08
CA TYR A 87 12.14 -6.82 -17.65
C TYR A 87 12.43 -7.48 -16.30
N HIS A 88 13.62 -8.07 -16.13
CA HIS A 88 13.99 -8.68 -14.84
C HIS A 88 14.02 -7.64 -13.71
N VAL A 89 14.52 -6.43 -14.01
CA VAL A 89 14.56 -5.34 -13.01
C VAL A 89 13.16 -4.94 -12.56
N ILE A 90 12.19 -4.86 -13.48
CA ILE A 90 10.79 -4.54 -13.16
C ILE A 90 10.21 -5.63 -12.26
N VAL A 91 10.42 -6.91 -12.57
CA VAL A 91 9.87 -8.02 -11.79
C VAL A 91 10.50 -8.09 -10.40
N ILE A 92 11.83 -7.94 -10.30
CA ILE A 92 12.53 -7.86 -9.02
C ILE A 92 12.02 -6.68 -8.19
N ALA A 93 11.96 -5.49 -8.77
CA ALA A 93 11.50 -4.29 -8.07
C ALA A 93 10.03 -4.40 -7.63
N GLY A 94 9.15 -4.98 -8.46
CA GLY A 94 7.76 -5.25 -8.13
C GLY A 94 7.63 -6.22 -6.95
N THR A 95 8.35 -7.34 -7.00
CA THR A 95 8.37 -8.32 -5.90
C THR A 95 8.86 -7.70 -4.59
N TRP A 96 9.94 -6.93 -4.63
CA TRP A 96 10.45 -6.24 -3.45
C TRP A 96 9.52 -5.14 -2.93
N ALA A 97 8.83 -4.44 -3.82
CA ALA A 97 7.85 -3.43 -3.42
C ALA A 97 6.72 -4.04 -2.56
N GLU A 98 6.26 -5.25 -2.88
CA GLU A 98 5.25 -5.99 -2.10
C GLU A 98 5.74 -6.38 -0.69
N PHE A 99 7.04 -6.51 -0.45
CA PHE A 99 7.58 -6.72 0.89
C PHE A 99 7.85 -5.43 1.62
N ILE A 100 8.56 -4.50 0.98
CA ILE A 100 9.14 -3.32 1.62
C ILE A 100 8.06 -2.28 1.91
N LEU A 101 7.21 -1.95 0.94
CA LEU A 101 6.22 -0.89 1.15
C LEU A 101 5.24 -1.20 2.28
N PRO A 102 4.63 -2.41 2.37
CA PRO A 102 3.76 -2.75 3.49
C PRO A 102 4.48 -2.76 4.84
N ALA A 103 5.73 -3.24 4.89
CA ALA A 103 6.52 -3.20 6.12
C ALA A 103 6.78 -1.77 6.59
N LEU A 104 7.22 -0.88 5.69
CA LEU A 104 7.48 0.53 5.99
C LEU A 104 6.22 1.25 6.51
N ILE A 105 5.07 1.03 5.85
CA ILE A 105 3.79 1.60 6.30
C ILE A 105 3.44 1.09 7.69
N THR A 106 3.55 -0.20 7.93
CA THR A 106 3.16 -0.82 9.20
C THR A 106 4.01 -0.32 10.37
N ILE A 107 5.33 -0.28 10.23
CA ILE A 107 6.21 0.23 11.30
C ILE A 107 6.21 1.76 11.40
N GLY A 108 5.69 2.43 10.39
CA GLY A 108 5.62 3.89 10.36
C GLY A 108 6.95 4.55 10.03
N LEU A 109 7.72 3.98 9.09
CA LEU A 109 8.98 4.51 8.58
C LEU A 109 8.82 4.98 7.14
N PHE A 110 9.19 6.23 6.84
CA PHE A 110 8.94 6.88 5.55
C PHE A 110 7.48 6.74 5.10
N THR A 111 6.55 6.74 6.05
CA THR A 111 5.15 6.33 5.85
C THR A 111 4.49 7.04 4.67
N ARG A 112 4.68 8.35 4.53
CA ARG A 112 4.07 9.12 3.44
C ARG A 112 4.57 8.69 2.07
N ALA A 113 5.88 8.51 1.92
CA ALA A 113 6.48 8.07 0.67
C ALA A 113 6.10 6.62 0.36
N ALA A 114 6.13 5.73 1.36
CA ALA A 114 5.72 4.34 1.21
C ALA A 114 4.25 4.20 0.83
N SER A 115 3.36 5.01 1.43
CA SER A 115 1.93 5.03 1.09
C SER A 115 1.69 5.53 -0.34
N LEU A 116 2.41 6.57 -0.77
CA LEU A 116 2.33 7.06 -2.16
C LEU A 116 2.87 6.01 -3.15
N GLY A 117 3.98 5.37 -2.82
CA GLY A 117 4.53 4.26 -3.62
C GLY A 117 3.54 3.09 -3.73
N MET A 118 2.84 2.78 -2.63
CA MET A 118 1.84 1.72 -2.60
C MET A 118 0.59 2.06 -3.42
N ILE A 119 0.16 3.33 -3.45
CA ILE A 119 -0.90 3.80 -4.36
C ILE A 119 -0.49 3.56 -5.82
N GLY A 120 0.73 3.95 -6.19
CA GLY A 120 1.26 3.70 -7.53
C GLY A 120 1.33 2.21 -7.87
N PHE A 121 1.79 1.39 -6.91
CA PHE A 121 1.83 -0.06 -7.07
C PHE A 121 0.44 -0.66 -7.32
N ILE A 122 -0.58 -0.29 -6.53
CA ILE A 122 -1.96 -0.76 -6.70
C ILE A 122 -2.54 -0.30 -8.04
N ALA A 123 -2.21 0.91 -8.50
CA ALA A 123 -2.65 1.39 -9.80
C ALA A 123 -2.08 0.55 -10.96
N VAL A 124 -0.78 0.23 -10.92
CA VAL A 124 -0.13 -0.65 -11.91
C VAL A 124 -0.70 -2.05 -11.85
N MET A 125 -0.86 -2.62 -10.65
CA MET A 125 -1.48 -3.93 -10.44
C MET A 125 -2.90 -3.97 -11.02
N SER A 126 -3.71 -2.92 -10.81
CA SER A 126 -5.06 -2.83 -11.39
C SER A 126 -5.04 -2.75 -12.91
N TYR A 127 -4.10 -2.01 -13.48
CA TYR A 127 -3.91 -1.95 -14.92
C TYR A 127 -3.58 -3.34 -15.51
N VAL A 128 -2.66 -4.06 -14.89
CA VAL A 128 -2.27 -5.40 -15.35
C VAL A 128 -3.45 -6.36 -15.26
N ASP A 129 -4.17 -6.38 -14.14
CA ASP A 129 -5.32 -7.27 -13.96
C ASP A 129 -6.42 -7.02 -14.99
N VAL A 130 -6.77 -5.76 -15.24
CA VAL A 130 -7.87 -5.39 -16.15
C VAL A 130 -7.49 -5.58 -17.62
N TYR A 131 -6.31 -5.07 -18.01
CA TYR A 131 -5.98 -4.94 -19.44
C TYR A 131 -5.06 -6.04 -19.98
N GLN A 132 -4.33 -6.73 -19.12
CA GLN A 132 -3.39 -7.76 -19.55
C GLN A 132 -3.83 -9.17 -19.13
N LEU A 133 -4.40 -9.33 -17.95
CA LEU A 133 -4.88 -10.62 -17.45
C LEU A 133 -6.37 -10.85 -17.73
N GLY A 134 -7.10 -9.83 -18.22
CA GLY A 134 -8.49 -9.95 -18.61
C GLY A 134 -9.42 -10.28 -17.44
N ALA A 135 -9.25 -9.58 -16.31
CA ALA A 135 -10.11 -9.75 -15.14
C ALA A 135 -11.60 -9.71 -15.54
N ASP A 136 -12.41 -10.59 -14.97
CA ASP A 136 -13.82 -10.66 -15.28
C ASP A 136 -14.61 -9.44 -14.76
N ALA A 137 -15.80 -9.21 -15.31
CA ALA A 137 -16.62 -8.05 -14.96
C ALA A 137 -17.00 -8.02 -13.48
N THR A 138 -17.10 -9.16 -12.79
CA THR A 138 -17.45 -9.22 -11.38
C THR A 138 -16.27 -8.85 -10.49
N ALA A 139 -15.04 -9.18 -10.90
CA ALA A 139 -13.83 -8.77 -10.22
C ALA A 139 -13.54 -7.27 -10.44
N ILE A 140 -13.81 -6.75 -11.65
CA ILE A 140 -13.66 -5.32 -11.96
C ILE A 140 -14.67 -4.51 -11.17
N GLY A 141 -15.97 -4.87 -11.23
CA GLY A 141 -17.08 -4.15 -10.62
C GLY A 141 -17.35 -2.79 -11.26
N ALA A 142 -18.26 -2.03 -10.65
CA ALA A 142 -18.55 -0.66 -11.07
C ALA A 142 -18.86 0.20 -9.85
N MET A 143 -18.38 1.45 -9.86
CA MET A 143 -18.75 2.41 -8.82
C MET A 143 -20.24 2.73 -8.92
N PHE A 144 -20.90 2.89 -7.75
CA PHE A 144 -22.31 3.27 -7.64
C PHE A 144 -23.31 2.20 -8.12
N ASP A 145 -22.90 0.95 -8.23
CA ASP A 145 -23.76 -0.17 -8.65
C ASP A 145 -24.55 -0.81 -7.49
N GLY A 146 -24.30 -0.38 -6.24
CA GLY A 146 -24.91 -0.93 -5.03
C GLY A 146 -24.33 -2.26 -4.56
N ASN A 147 -23.28 -2.80 -5.23
CA ASN A 147 -22.56 -3.99 -4.82
C ASN A 147 -21.14 -3.63 -4.35
N PRO A 148 -20.84 -3.62 -3.03
CA PRO A 148 -19.55 -3.15 -2.49
C PRO A 148 -18.48 -4.23 -2.45
N SER A 149 -18.58 -5.32 -3.21
CA SER A 149 -17.74 -6.51 -3.04
C SER A 149 -16.71 -6.72 -4.14
N SER A 150 -16.66 -5.89 -5.18
CA SER A 150 -15.70 -6.08 -6.26
C SER A 150 -14.26 -5.84 -5.80
N MET A 151 -13.34 -6.63 -6.34
CA MET A 151 -11.92 -6.54 -5.96
C MET A 151 -11.30 -5.21 -6.41
N ILE A 152 -11.63 -4.74 -7.61
CA ILE A 152 -10.93 -3.59 -8.21
C ILE A 152 -11.66 -2.29 -7.92
N ALA A 153 -12.92 -2.15 -8.32
CA ALA A 153 -13.62 -0.89 -8.16
C ALA A 153 -13.89 -0.52 -6.69
N ASP A 154 -14.19 -1.51 -5.83
CA ASP A 154 -14.56 -1.25 -4.45
C ASP A 154 -13.39 -1.39 -3.49
N GLN A 155 -12.78 -2.58 -3.42
CA GLN A 155 -11.75 -2.83 -2.41
C GLN A 155 -10.51 -1.98 -2.65
N ARG A 156 -10.01 -1.88 -3.89
CA ARG A 156 -8.82 -1.07 -4.16
C ARG A 156 -9.07 0.43 -4.05
N LEU A 157 -10.31 0.89 -4.26
CA LEU A 157 -10.70 2.27 -3.95
C LEU A 157 -10.55 2.55 -2.45
N LEU A 158 -11.06 1.65 -1.59
CA LEU A 158 -10.93 1.78 -0.14
C LEU A 158 -9.47 1.68 0.32
N TRP A 159 -8.65 0.81 -0.29
CA TRP A 159 -7.21 0.74 -0.03
C TRP A 159 -6.51 2.04 -0.42
N GLY A 160 -6.85 2.58 -1.59
CA GLY A 160 -6.33 3.87 -2.07
C GLY A 160 -6.69 5.02 -1.14
N PHE A 161 -7.94 5.07 -0.65
CA PHE A 161 -8.37 6.06 0.32
C PHE A 161 -7.59 5.95 1.64
N LEU A 162 -7.43 4.75 2.18
CA LEU A 162 -6.63 4.50 3.39
C LEU A 162 -5.18 5.00 3.22
N LEU A 163 -4.56 4.68 2.08
CA LEU A 163 -3.19 5.10 1.77
C LEU A 163 -3.10 6.61 1.53
N LEU A 164 -4.12 7.23 0.94
CA LEU A 164 -4.20 8.68 0.80
C LEU A 164 -4.25 9.38 2.16
N VAL A 165 -5.04 8.85 3.09
CA VAL A 165 -5.09 9.33 4.48
C VAL A 165 -3.70 9.25 5.12
N LEU A 166 -2.99 8.14 4.99
CA LEU A 166 -1.63 7.98 5.51
C LEU A 166 -0.61 8.90 4.81
N THR A 167 -0.78 9.17 3.53
CA THR A 167 0.06 10.11 2.78
C THR A 167 -0.10 11.54 3.30
N ILE A 168 -1.35 11.97 3.55
CA ILE A 168 -1.66 13.35 3.97
C ILE A 168 -1.34 13.55 5.45
N TYR A 169 -1.85 12.70 6.32
CA TYR A 169 -1.73 12.86 7.78
C TYR A 169 -0.44 12.27 8.34
N GLY A 170 0.18 11.32 7.62
CA GLY A 170 1.40 10.63 8.05
C GLY A 170 1.14 9.57 9.11
N PRO A 171 2.21 9.02 9.72
CA PRO A 171 2.12 7.83 10.58
C PRO A 171 1.54 8.09 11.99
N GLY A 172 1.38 9.35 12.37
CA GLY A 172 1.02 9.70 13.74
C GLY A 172 2.15 9.48 14.77
N ARG A 173 1.79 9.60 16.04
CA ARG A 173 2.66 9.21 17.17
C ARG A 173 2.77 7.67 17.21
N PHE A 174 3.72 7.13 17.96
CA PHE A 174 4.00 5.68 18.01
C PHE A 174 4.46 5.08 16.67
N SER A 175 5.30 5.82 15.94
CA SER A 175 5.90 5.42 14.67
C SER A 175 7.41 5.65 14.69
N VAL A 176 8.14 4.94 13.82
CA VAL A 176 9.58 5.15 13.67
C VAL A 176 9.88 6.56 13.19
N ASP A 177 9.10 7.10 12.25
CA ASP A 177 9.22 8.49 11.78
C ASP A 177 9.11 9.51 12.92
N TRP A 178 8.23 9.26 13.89
CA TRP A 178 8.07 10.14 15.04
C TRP A 178 9.27 10.09 16.00
N VAL A 179 9.81 8.89 16.24
CA VAL A 179 11.02 8.70 17.08
C VAL A 179 12.21 9.40 16.42
N LEU A 180 12.40 9.19 15.11
CA LEU A 180 13.50 9.81 14.36
C LEU A 180 13.40 11.33 14.37
N ARG A 181 12.22 11.91 14.14
CA ARG A 181 12.02 13.37 14.20
C ARG A 181 12.37 13.93 15.57
N ARG A 182 11.99 13.25 16.65
CA ARG A 182 12.34 13.67 18.02
C ARG A 182 13.84 13.59 18.28
N ALA A 183 14.50 12.55 17.85
CA ALA A 183 15.94 12.37 18.00
C ALA A 183 16.72 13.47 17.26
N LEU A 184 16.33 13.77 16.01
CA LEU A 184 16.93 14.84 15.20
C LEU A 184 16.68 16.22 15.80
N ALA A 185 15.47 16.52 16.27
CA ALA A 185 15.13 17.80 16.89
C ALA A 185 15.89 18.02 18.21
N ARG A 186 16.22 16.97 18.95
CA ARG A 186 17.08 17.07 20.15
C ARG A 186 18.52 17.43 19.75
N ARG A 187 19.08 16.77 18.75
CA ARG A 187 20.45 17.07 18.27
C ARG A 187 20.59 18.53 17.81
N ALA A 188 19.62 19.04 17.04
CA ALA A 188 19.65 20.42 16.54
C ALA A 188 19.59 21.50 17.64
N ARG A 189 19.32 21.16 18.89
CA ARG A 189 19.34 22.08 20.04
C ARG A 189 20.70 22.15 20.73
N TYR A 190 21.62 21.26 20.39
CA TYR A 190 22.96 21.20 21.00
C TYR A 190 24.05 21.77 20.08
N TYR A 191 23.68 22.20 18.88
CA TYR A 191 24.49 22.95 17.91
C TYR A 191 23.87 24.32 17.61
#